data_9234eaeba3e8e267b5851a9c7c62a387
#
_entry.id   9234eaeba3e8e267b5851a9c7c62a387
#
_cell.length_a   1.000
_cell.length_b   1.000
_cell.length_c   1.000
_cell.angle_alpha   90.00
_cell.angle_beta   90.00
_cell.angle_gamma   90.00
#
_symmetry.space_group_name_H-M   'P 1'
#
loop_
_entity.id
_entity.type
_entity.pdbx_description
1 polymer ?
#
loop_
_entity_poly.entity_id
_entity_poly.type
_entity_poly.pdbx_seq_one_letter_code
_entity_poly.pdbx_strand_id
1 'polypeptide(L)'
;LKGVAPGVTFGSYRVFGCEGSTTEDIMVAAMERAQADGMDIVNMSIGDAFAWDTEPFAEAMNAAVAEGTVVVISAGNSGTNGLFSLSSAGNARDVIGVAAIDNSHVELRTFTAEPDDASFGYLQATAAAEAPTSGTMPLTRTGTPTTGNDACDPLPAGSLTGKVALIRRGTCTFHIKTLNAQNAGAIGAVLYNNVAG
;
A
#
# COMPACT_ATOMS: atom_id res chain seq x y z
N LEU A 1 4.40 -4.66 -16.94
CA LEU A 1 3.13 -4.20 -16.35
C LEU A 1 2.56 -3.09 -17.24
N LYS A 2 1.28 -3.15 -17.56
CA LYS A 2 0.56 -2.09 -18.26
C LYS A 2 -0.51 -1.56 -17.30
N GLY A 3 -0.61 -0.23 -17.18
CA GLY A 3 -1.70 0.40 -16.44
C GLY A 3 -3.01 0.42 -17.23
N VAL A 4 -4.05 0.98 -16.61
CA VAL A 4 -5.39 1.10 -17.21
C VAL A 4 -5.39 2.01 -18.46
N ALA A 5 -4.54 3.04 -18.46
CA ALA A 5 -4.39 3.99 -19.57
C ALA A 5 -2.93 4.02 -20.08
N PRO A 6 -2.47 3.03 -20.86
CA PRO A 6 -1.07 2.87 -21.21
C PRO A 6 -0.55 3.89 -22.24
N GLY A 7 -1.43 4.69 -22.84
CA GLY A 7 -1.10 5.69 -23.87
C GLY A 7 -1.04 7.13 -23.37
N VAL A 8 -1.18 7.38 -22.07
CA VAL A 8 -1.13 8.75 -21.52
C VAL A 8 0.29 9.28 -21.37
N THR A 9 0.42 10.60 -21.40
CA THR A 9 1.65 11.30 -21.03
C THR A 9 1.61 11.62 -19.54
N PHE A 10 2.70 11.34 -18.82
CA PHE A 10 2.79 11.61 -17.39
C PHE A 10 3.59 12.88 -17.11
N GLY A 11 3.04 13.75 -16.23
CA GLY A 11 3.74 14.74 -15.47
C GLY A 11 3.95 14.26 -14.02
N SER A 12 5.10 14.51 -13.43
CA SER A 12 5.37 14.17 -12.03
C SER A 12 5.76 15.43 -11.25
N TYR A 13 4.95 15.77 -10.26
CA TYR A 13 5.10 16.95 -9.41
C TYR A 13 5.40 16.53 -7.99
N ARG A 14 6.68 16.59 -7.63
CA ARG A 14 7.15 16.17 -6.31
C ARG A 14 6.84 17.25 -5.28
N VAL A 15 5.96 16.93 -4.31
CA VAL A 15 5.57 17.83 -3.22
C VAL A 15 6.15 17.45 -1.86
N PHE A 16 6.66 16.22 -1.70
CA PHE A 16 7.28 15.77 -0.46
C PHE A 16 8.79 15.95 -0.47
N GLY A 17 9.32 16.49 0.62
CA GLY A 17 10.73 16.51 0.93
C GLY A 17 11.25 15.19 1.52
N CYS A 18 12.44 15.22 2.14
CA CYS A 18 13.04 14.03 2.79
C CYS A 18 12.29 13.60 4.04
N GLU A 19 11.62 14.53 4.72
CA GLU A 19 10.84 14.28 5.95
C GLU A 19 9.48 13.61 5.72
N GLY A 20 9.09 13.40 4.46
CA GLY A 20 7.85 12.71 4.10
C GLY A 20 6.58 13.51 4.40
N SER A 21 6.67 14.81 4.65
CA SER A 21 5.56 15.74 4.83
C SER A 21 5.61 16.87 3.81
N THR A 22 4.48 17.55 3.63
CA THR A 22 4.32 18.72 2.77
C THR A 22 3.29 19.67 3.37
N THR A 23 3.09 20.81 2.75
CA THR A 23 2.09 21.81 3.15
C THR A 23 1.12 22.09 2.02
N GLU A 24 -0.05 22.62 2.34
CA GLU A 24 -1.12 22.86 1.36
C GLU A 24 -0.70 23.85 0.27
N ASP A 25 0.08 24.88 0.61
CA ASP A 25 0.59 25.87 -0.34
C ASP A 25 1.49 25.23 -1.41
N ILE A 26 2.33 24.26 -1.02
CA ILE A 26 3.16 23.49 -1.95
C ILE A 26 2.27 22.63 -2.88
N MET A 27 1.21 22.03 -2.33
CA MET A 27 0.28 21.21 -3.11
C MET A 27 -0.53 22.05 -4.09
N VAL A 28 -0.99 23.23 -3.68
CA VAL A 28 -1.66 24.20 -4.56
C VAL A 28 -0.73 24.67 -5.67
N ALA A 29 0.51 25.04 -5.34
CA ALA A 29 1.49 25.44 -6.33
C ALA A 29 1.81 24.34 -7.35
N ALA A 30 1.82 23.07 -6.91
CA ALA A 30 1.98 21.92 -7.81
C ALA A 30 0.77 21.71 -8.73
N MET A 31 -0.45 21.96 -8.23
CA MET A 31 -1.67 21.93 -9.03
C MET A 31 -1.64 23.03 -10.11
N GLU A 32 -1.36 24.27 -9.73
CA GLU A 32 -1.24 25.39 -10.66
C GLU A 32 -0.18 25.10 -11.73
N ARG A 33 0.93 24.51 -11.34
CA ARG A 33 1.97 24.10 -12.28
C ARG A 33 1.49 23.01 -13.22
N ALA A 34 0.75 22.01 -12.75
CA ALA A 34 0.19 20.97 -13.61
C ALA A 34 -0.78 21.55 -14.65
N GLN A 35 -1.63 22.51 -14.24
CA GLN A 35 -2.51 23.23 -15.16
C GLN A 35 -1.72 24.04 -16.19
N ALA A 36 -0.69 24.77 -15.77
CA ALA A 36 0.15 25.54 -16.69
C ALA A 36 0.91 24.65 -17.68
N ASP A 37 1.24 23.43 -17.31
CA ASP A 37 1.84 22.41 -18.19
C ASP A 37 0.81 21.71 -19.10
N GLY A 38 -0.48 22.03 -18.96
CA GLY A 38 -1.56 21.50 -19.79
C GLY A 38 -1.97 20.08 -19.43
N MET A 39 -1.85 19.68 -18.15
CA MET A 39 -2.34 18.38 -17.70
C MET A 39 -3.85 18.35 -17.61
N ASP A 40 -4.49 17.40 -18.29
CA ASP A 40 -5.94 17.21 -18.30
C ASP A 40 -6.47 16.62 -16.99
N ILE A 41 -5.66 15.76 -16.34
CA ILE A 41 -6.04 15.01 -15.13
C ILE A 41 -4.93 15.11 -14.12
N VAL A 42 -5.27 15.42 -12.88
CA VAL A 42 -4.34 15.41 -11.74
C VAL A 42 -4.80 14.38 -10.71
N ASN A 43 -3.93 13.44 -10.36
CA ASN A 43 -4.15 12.49 -9.27
C ASN A 43 -3.31 12.87 -8.05
N MET A 44 -3.95 12.98 -6.88
CA MET A 44 -3.32 13.24 -5.60
C MET A 44 -3.73 12.20 -4.57
N SER A 45 -2.84 11.28 -4.26
CA SER A 45 -3.02 10.31 -3.16
C SER A 45 -2.42 10.88 -1.87
N ILE A 46 -2.88 12.06 -1.49
CA ILE A 46 -2.37 12.88 -0.39
C ILE A 46 -3.57 13.48 0.34
N GLY A 47 -3.39 13.80 1.62
CA GLY A 47 -4.36 14.55 2.41
C GLY A 47 -4.11 14.38 3.90
N ASP A 48 -4.70 15.26 4.68
CA ASP A 48 -4.72 15.20 6.14
C ASP A 48 -6.16 15.02 6.64
N ALA A 49 -6.33 14.28 7.74
CA ALA A 49 -7.66 13.90 8.23
C ALA A 49 -8.42 15.10 8.88
N PHE A 50 -9.73 14.97 8.95
CA PHE A 50 -10.65 15.93 9.58
C PHE A 50 -10.73 17.30 8.88
N ALA A 51 -10.51 17.31 7.60
CA ALA A 51 -10.60 18.51 6.78
C ALA A 51 -12.06 18.87 6.43
N TRP A 52 -12.30 20.14 6.15
CA TRP A 52 -13.59 20.67 5.72
C TRP A 52 -13.58 20.97 4.22
N ASP A 53 -14.73 20.86 3.59
CA ASP A 53 -14.93 21.14 2.16
C ASP A 53 -14.76 22.63 1.78
N THR A 54 -14.71 23.50 2.77
CA THR A 54 -14.53 24.95 2.67
C THR A 54 -13.11 25.42 3.01
N GLU A 55 -12.17 24.51 3.24
CA GLU A 55 -10.78 24.87 3.46
C GLU A 55 -10.13 25.42 2.19
N PRO A 56 -9.12 26.31 2.31
CA PRO A 56 -8.47 26.91 1.14
C PRO A 56 -7.96 25.90 0.11
N PHE A 57 -7.47 24.76 0.56
CA PHE A 57 -7.01 23.69 -0.33
C PHE A 57 -8.18 23.03 -1.09
N ALA A 58 -9.30 22.77 -0.44
CA ALA A 58 -10.50 22.23 -1.08
C ALA A 58 -11.07 23.24 -2.12
N GLU A 59 -11.11 24.52 -1.79
CA GLU A 59 -11.57 25.55 -2.72
C GLU A 59 -10.62 25.74 -3.91
N ALA A 60 -9.29 25.60 -3.71
CA ALA A 60 -8.33 25.62 -4.81
C ALA A 60 -8.54 24.46 -5.79
N MET A 61 -8.88 23.26 -5.25
CA MET A 61 -9.18 22.09 -6.09
C MET A 61 -10.51 22.24 -6.86
N ASN A 62 -11.54 22.83 -6.21
CA ASN A 62 -12.79 23.19 -6.90
C ASN A 62 -12.54 24.18 -8.04
N ALA A 63 -11.69 25.20 -7.82
CA ALA A 63 -11.30 26.16 -8.83
C ALA A 63 -10.58 25.48 -10.02
N ALA A 64 -9.66 24.56 -9.75
CA ALA A 64 -8.98 23.80 -10.80
C ALA A 64 -9.95 22.97 -11.66
N VAL A 65 -10.96 22.38 -11.03
CA VAL A 65 -12.04 21.66 -11.76
C VAL A 65 -12.86 22.63 -12.60
N ALA A 66 -13.19 23.81 -12.09
CA ALA A 66 -13.92 24.83 -12.84
C ALA A 66 -13.16 25.35 -14.07
N GLU A 67 -11.83 25.29 -14.06
CA GLU A 67 -10.95 25.60 -15.18
C GLU A 67 -10.76 24.43 -16.17
N GLY A 68 -11.37 23.27 -15.91
CA GLY A 68 -11.42 22.13 -16.80
C GLY A 68 -10.45 20.98 -16.48
N THR A 69 -9.71 21.05 -15.39
CA THR A 69 -8.84 19.94 -14.93
C THR A 69 -9.65 18.91 -14.18
N VAL A 70 -9.52 17.62 -14.53
CA VAL A 70 -10.12 16.54 -13.72
C VAL A 70 -9.23 16.27 -12.52
N VAL A 71 -9.74 16.47 -11.32
CA VAL A 71 -9.00 16.29 -10.06
C VAL A 71 -9.48 15.04 -9.34
N VAL A 72 -8.57 14.10 -9.09
CA VAL A 72 -8.84 12.82 -8.41
C VAL A 72 -8.03 12.76 -7.13
N ILE A 73 -8.69 12.65 -5.98
CA ILE A 73 -8.06 12.73 -4.66
C ILE A 73 -8.50 11.57 -3.78
N SER A 74 -7.57 11.05 -2.96
CA SER A 74 -7.90 10.02 -1.98
C SER A 74 -8.80 10.55 -0.87
N ALA A 75 -9.80 9.76 -0.45
CA ALA A 75 -10.63 10.07 0.71
C ALA A 75 -9.87 9.96 2.06
N GLY A 76 -8.65 9.43 2.04
CA GLY A 76 -7.79 9.25 3.21
C GLY A 76 -7.87 7.87 3.84
N ASN A 77 -7.10 7.67 4.91
CA ASN A 77 -6.91 6.39 5.60
C ASN A 77 -7.40 6.43 7.06
N SER A 78 -8.15 7.45 7.46
CA SER A 78 -8.49 7.74 8.85
C SER A 78 -9.89 7.27 9.25
N GLY A 79 -10.53 6.38 8.48
CA GLY A 79 -11.89 5.88 8.72
C GLY A 79 -12.10 5.25 10.10
N THR A 80 -11.05 4.69 10.72
CA THR A 80 -11.10 4.17 12.10
C THR A 80 -11.35 5.25 13.15
N ASN A 81 -11.13 6.52 12.81
CA ASN A 81 -11.40 7.67 13.69
C ASN A 81 -12.87 8.09 13.69
N GLY A 82 -13.70 7.44 12.89
CA GLY A 82 -15.15 7.68 12.82
C GLY A 82 -15.56 8.62 11.70
N LEU A 83 -16.78 9.16 11.81
CA LEU A 83 -17.35 10.08 10.83
C LEU A 83 -16.57 11.39 10.75
N PHE A 84 -16.61 12.03 9.59
CA PHE A 84 -15.92 13.30 9.29
C PHE A 84 -14.38 13.21 9.29
N SER A 85 -13.82 12.02 9.13
CA SER A 85 -12.37 11.80 9.05
C SER A 85 -11.82 11.82 7.63
N LEU A 86 -12.54 12.39 6.67
CA LEU A 86 -12.09 12.53 5.29
C LEU A 86 -10.86 13.44 5.19
N SER A 87 -10.06 13.19 4.18
CA SER A 87 -8.83 13.94 3.95
C SER A 87 -9.06 15.29 3.29
N SER A 88 -8.14 16.22 3.49
CA SER A 88 -8.10 17.53 2.82
C SER A 88 -8.28 17.38 1.32
N ALA A 89 -9.17 18.21 0.78
CA ALA A 89 -9.61 18.21 -0.61
C ALA A 89 -10.22 16.90 -1.16
N GLY A 90 -10.06 15.76 -0.48
CA GLY A 90 -10.79 14.53 -0.85
C GLY A 90 -12.30 14.64 -0.63
N ASN A 91 -12.74 15.64 0.15
CA ASN A 91 -14.12 16.02 0.41
C ASN A 91 -14.55 17.30 -0.33
N ALA A 92 -13.70 17.88 -1.18
CA ALA A 92 -14.07 19.04 -2.00
C ALA A 92 -15.24 18.67 -2.93
N ARG A 93 -16.09 19.67 -3.22
CA ARG A 93 -17.39 19.46 -3.87
C ARG A 93 -17.30 18.93 -5.29
N ASP A 94 -16.34 19.41 -6.04
CA ASP A 94 -16.28 19.22 -7.51
C ASP A 94 -15.18 18.21 -7.93
N VAL A 95 -14.43 17.66 -6.98
CA VAL A 95 -13.39 16.65 -7.25
C VAL A 95 -13.95 15.22 -7.24
N ILE A 96 -13.18 14.28 -7.73
CA ILE A 96 -13.46 12.85 -7.59
C ILE A 96 -12.74 12.33 -6.33
N GLY A 97 -13.50 12.20 -5.24
CA GLY A 97 -13.01 11.58 -4.00
C GLY A 97 -13.00 10.06 -4.12
N VAL A 98 -11.85 9.43 -3.90
CA VAL A 98 -11.68 7.97 -4.04
C VAL A 98 -11.51 7.32 -2.67
N ALA A 99 -12.46 6.49 -2.31
CA ALA A 99 -12.44 5.69 -1.07
C ALA A 99 -12.18 4.21 -1.35
N ALA A 100 -11.64 3.51 -0.36
CA ALA A 100 -11.52 2.06 -0.38
C ALA A 100 -12.80 1.40 0.17
N ILE A 101 -13.15 0.27 -0.39
CA ILE A 101 -14.26 -0.59 0.06
C ILE A 101 -13.68 -1.99 0.28
N ASP A 102 -14.04 -2.63 1.39
CA ASP A 102 -13.74 -4.04 1.60
C ASP A 102 -14.55 -4.89 0.62
N ASN A 103 -13.86 -5.68 -0.16
CA ASN A 103 -14.48 -6.66 -1.03
C ASN A 103 -14.96 -7.86 -0.22
N SER A 104 -16.18 -8.30 -0.47
CA SER A 104 -16.70 -9.55 0.11
C SER A 104 -16.00 -10.79 -0.43
N HIS A 105 -15.40 -10.70 -1.62
CA HIS A 105 -14.67 -11.79 -2.28
C HIS A 105 -13.46 -11.24 -3.02
N VAL A 106 -12.36 -11.97 -2.95
CA VAL A 106 -11.14 -11.71 -3.73
C VAL A 106 -10.73 -12.99 -4.45
N GLU A 107 -10.25 -12.86 -5.67
CA GLU A 107 -9.64 -13.97 -6.41
C GLU A 107 -8.15 -14.01 -6.08
N LEU A 108 -7.68 -15.10 -5.47
CA LEU A 108 -6.32 -15.27 -5.03
C LEU A 108 -5.73 -16.57 -5.58
N ARG A 109 -4.43 -16.59 -5.84
CA ARG A 109 -3.68 -17.84 -5.96
C ARG A 109 -3.69 -18.53 -4.59
N THR A 110 -3.72 -19.86 -4.59
CA THR A 110 -3.75 -20.64 -3.34
C THR A 110 -2.58 -21.62 -3.27
N PHE A 111 -2.19 -21.95 -2.05
CA PHE A 111 -1.38 -23.12 -1.74
C PHE A 111 -2.10 -23.94 -0.65
N THR A 112 -1.81 -25.23 -0.60
CA THR A 112 -2.31 -26.10 0.46
C THR A 112 -1.22 -26.40 1.49
N ALA A 113 -1.59 -26.60 2.74
CA ALA A 113 -0.67 -26.97 3.82
C ALA A 113 -1.13 -28.26 4.48
N GLU A 114 -0.22 -29.23 4.55
CA GLU A 114 -0.38 -30.48 5.30
C GLU A 114 -0.23 -30.24 6.82
N PRO A 115 -0.86 -31.07 7.68
CA PRO A 115 -1.52 -32.34 7.36
C PRO A 115 -3.03 -32.23 7.01
N ASP A 116 -3.62 -31.05 7.15
CA ASP A 116 -5.10 -30.90 7.10
C ASP A 116 -5.62 -30.52 5.70
N ASP A 117 -4.76 -30.50 4.67
CA ASP A 117 -5.09 -30.03 3.31
C ASP A 117 -5.70 -28.61 3.30
N ALA A 118 -5.36 -27.79 4.30
CA ALA A 118 -5.89 -26.43 4.44
C ALA A 118 -5.41 -25.55 3.27
N SER A 119 -6.34 -24.91 2.58
CA SER A 119 -6.04 -24.03 1.47
C SER A 119 -5.92 -22.58 1.94
N PHE A 120 -4.86 -21.91 1.54
CA PHE A 120 -4.56 -20.52 1.88
C PHE A 120 -4.39 -19.68 0.62
N GLY A 121 -5.16 -18.60 0.53
CA GLY A 121 -4.95 -17.57 -0.49
C GLY A 121 -3.74 -16.71 -0.19
N TYR A 122 -3.01 -16.30 -1.25
CA TYR A 122 -1.86 -15.42 -1.09
C TYR A 122 -1.76 -14.37 -2.19
N LEU A 123 -1.13 -13.26 -1.84
CA LEU A 123 -0.70 -12.23 -2.77
C LEU A 123 0.83 -12.26 -2.87
N GLN A 124 1.32 -12.13 -4.07
CA GLN A 124 2.75 -11.98 -4.30
C GLN A 124 3.22 -10.59 -3.83
N ALA A 125 4.29 -10.55 -3.05
CA ALA A 125 4.87 -9.28 -2.66
C ALA A 125 5.45 -8.54 -3.86
N THR A 126 5.33 -7.22 -3.87
CA THR A 126 5.86 -6.37 -4.95
C THR A 126 7.37 -6.61 -5.13
N ALA A 127 7.79 -6.78 -6.36
CA ALA A 127 9.17 -7.09 -6.76
C ALA A 127 9.74 -8.43 -6.24
N ALA A 128 8.93 -9.29 -5.62
CA ALA A 128 9.35 -10.65 -5.30
C ALA A 128 9.40 -11.52 -6.57
N ALA A 129 10.27 -12.52 -6.55
CA ALA A 129 10.26 -13.58 -7.57
C ALA A 129 8.90 -14.30 -7.57
N GLU A 130 8.51 -14.83 -8.73
CA GLU A 130 7.24 -15.57 -8.83
C GLU A 130 7.26 -16.81 -7.93
N ALA A 131 6.15 -17.02 -7.21
CA ALA A 131 5.97 -18.22 -6.43
C ALA A 131 5.89 -19.45 -7.34
N PRO A 132 6.45 -20.61 -6.94
CA PRO A 132 6.30 -21.84 -7.70
C PRO A 132 4.81 -22.21 -7.89
N THR A 133 4.49 -22.72 -9.06
CA THR A 133 3.11 -23.17 -9.40
C THR A 133 2.87 -24.65 -9.11
N SER A 134 3.91 -25.39 -8.69
CA SER A 134 3.84 -26.81 -8.38
C SER A 134 4.95 -27.22 -7.42
N GLY A 135 4.83 -28.41 -6.85
CA GLY A 135 5.80 -28.99 -5.91
C GLY A 135 5.40 -28.81 -4.45
N THR A 136 6.11 -29.51 -3.57
CA THR A 136 5.92 -29.46 -2.12
C THR A 136 7.20 -29.01 -1.44
N MET A 137 7.10 -28.08 -0.51
CA MET A 137 8.23 -27.52 0.23
C MET A 137 7.97 -27.55 1.73
N PRO A 138 8.95 -27.90 2.56
CA PRO A 138 8.81 -27.84 4.01
C PRO A 138 8.53 -26.41 4.48
N LEU A 139 7.48 -26.22 5.26
CA LEU A 139 7.10 -24.93 5.88
C LEU A 139 7.52 -24.94 7.36
N THR A 140 8.20 -23.88 7.80
CA THR A 140 8.68 -23.78 9.19
C THR A 140 8.41 -22.38 9.74
N ARG A 141 7.85 -22.30 10.93
CA ARG A 141 7.68 -21.03 11.65
C ARG A 141 9.00 -20.47 12.13
N THR A 142 9.14 -19.16 12.07
CA THR A 142 10.28 -18.41 12.64
C THR A 142 9.99 -17.91 14.05
N GLY A 143 8.72 -17.78 14.40
CA GLY A 143 8.24 -17.34 15.71
C GLY A 143 6.95 -18.05 16.13
N THR A 144 6.23 -17.45 17.08
CA THR A 144 4.93 -17.91 17.55
C THR A 144 3.80 -17.06 16.97
N PRO A 145 2.52 -17.47 17.08
CA PRO A 145 1.38 -16.67 16.63
C PRO A 145 1.25 -15.29 17.33
N THR A 146 1.97 -15.07 18.44
CA THR A 146 1.94 -13.83 19.21
C THR A 146 3.24 -13.02 19.15
N THR A 147 4.29 -13.54 18.49
CA THR A 147 5.59 -12.85 18.38
C THR A 147 5.45 -11.56 17.58
N GLY A 148 5.67 -10.40 18.20
CA GLY A 148 5.53 -9.08 17.56
C GLY A 148 6.69 -8.71 16.65
N ASN A 149 7.91 -9.15 16.97
CA ASN A 149 9.15 -8.88 16.23
C ASN A 149 9.67 -10.10 15.45
N ASP A 150 8.78 -10.99 15.04
CA ASP A 150 9.13 -12.22 14.34
C ASP A 150 10.05 -11.98 13.13
N ALA A 151 11.20 -12.64 13.13
CA ALA A 151 12.28 -12.49 12.15
C ALA A 151 12.81 -11.04 11.96
N CYS A 152 12.61 -10.14 12.93
CA CYS A 152 13.19 -8.80 12.88
C CYS A 152 14.70 -8.81 13.22
N ASP A 153 15.14 -9.74 14.03
CA ASP A 153 16.54 -9.99 14.34
C ASP A 153 17.11 -11.14 13.50
N PRO A 154 18.44 -11.23 13.34
CA PRO A 154 19.07 -12.33 12.65
C PRO A 154 18.66 -13.70 13.22
N LEU A 155 18.27 -14.61 12.35
CA LEU A 155 17.94 -15.99 12.73
C LEU A 155 19.20 -16.87 12.76
N PRO A 156 19.21 -17.98 13.53
CA PRO A 156 20.35 -18.89 13.56
C PRO A 156 20.74 -19.38 12.17
N ALA A 157 22.01 -19.30 11.82
CA ALA A 157 22.52 -19.70 10.52
C ALA A 157 22.15 -21.16 10.20
N GLY A 158 21.62 -21.39 8.99
CA GLY A 158 21.22 -22.72 8.52
C GLY A 158 19.92 -23.27 9.13
N SER A 159 19.27 -22.58 10.05
CA SER A 159 18.03 -23.07 10.69
C SER A 159 16.85 -23.25 9.73
N LEU A 160 16.89 -22.56 8.61
CA LEU A 160 15.84 -22.59 7.58
C LEU A 160 16.32 -23.20 6.25
N THR A 161 17.46 -23.89 6.25
CA THR A 161 18.03 -24.47 5.03
C THR A 161 17.02 -25.36 4.31
N GLY A 162 16.71 -25.02 3.05
CA GLY A 162 15.77 -25.76 2.20
C GLY A 162 14.29 -25.67 2.58
N LYS A 163 13.93 -24.73 3.46
CA LYS A 163 12.55 -24.57 3.95
C LYS A 163 11.96 -23.22 3.51
N VAL A 164 10.65 -23.15 3.47
CA VAL A 164 9.89 -21.91 3.38
C VAL A 164 9.66 -21.39 4.80
N ALA A 165 10.00 -20.13 5.06
CA ALA A 165 9.79 -19.48 6.35
C ALA A 165 8.35 -18.96 6.46
N LEU A 166 7.62 -19.35 7.52
CA LEU A 166 6.33 -18.78 7.88
C LEU A 166 6.55 -17.70 8.93
N ILE A 167 6.35 -16.44 8.56
CA ILE A 167 6.73 -15.27 9.34
C ILE A 167 5.50 -14.42 9.66
N ARG A 168 5.32 -14.08 10.94
CA ARG A 168 4.25 -13.17 11.36
C ARG A 168 4.58 -11.72 11.01
N ARG A 169 3.62 -10.97 10.49
CA ARG A 169 3.68 -9.52 10.38
C ARG A 169 3.91 -8.89 11.78
N GLY A 170 4.53 -7.71 11.85
CA GLY A 170 4.82 -7.06 13.13
C GLY A 170 5.64 -5.77 12.93
N THR A 171 6.57 -5.52 13.82
CA THR A 171 7.22 -4.22 14.02
C THR A 171 8.22 -3.81 12.93
N CYS A 172 8.90 -4.75 12.27
CA CYS A 172 9.87 -4.41 11.22
C CYS A 172 9.32 -4.66 9.81
N THR A 173 10.03 -4.12 8.81
CA THR A 173 9.61 -4.23 7.40
C THR A 173 9.66 -5.67 6.90
N PHE A 174 8.86 -5.98 5.90
CA PHE A 174 8.87 -7.29 5.23
C PHE A 174 10.24 -7.61 4.64
N HIS A 175 10.94 -6.60 4.12
CA HIS A 175 12.29 -6.76 3.61
C HIS A 175 13.27 -7.30 4.67
N ILE A 176 13.28 -6.71 5.87
CA ILE A 176 14.15 -7.17 6.97
C ILE A 176 13.82 -8.62 7.33
N LYS A 177 12.54 -8.94 7.48
CA LYS A 177 12.07 -10.30 7.82
C LYS A 177 12.51 -11.35 6.80
N THR A 178 12.29 -11.05 5.52
CA THR A 178 12.64 -11.97 4.43
C THR A 178 14.15 -12.09 4.25
N LEU A 179 14.90 -11.00 4.43
CA LEU A 179 16.36 -11.01 4.39
C LEU A 179 16.95 -11.87 5.52
N ASN A 180 16.45 -11.74 6.74
CA ASN A 180 16.89 -12.56 7.86
C ASN A 180 16.56 -14.04 7.65
N ALA A 181 15.39 -14.36 7.08
CA ALA A 181 15.04 -15.72 6.71
C ALA A 181 15.96 -16.27 5.59
N GLN A 182 16.25 -15.48 4.57
CA GLN A 182 17.18 -15.85 3.49
C GLN A 182 18.58 -16.11 4.05
N ASN A 183 19.10 -15.25 4.90
CA ASN A 183 20.40 -15.42 5.55
C ASN A 183 20.47 -16.69 6.42
N ALA A 184 19.33 -17.13 6.96
CA ALA A 184 19.20 -18.39 7.69
C ALA A 184 19.01 -19.62 6.77
N GLY A 185 19.02 -19.45 5.45
CA GLY A 185 18.95 -20.51 4.45
C GLY A 185 17.56 -20.82 3.90
N ALA A 186 16.56 -19.97 4.15
CA ALA A 186 15.22 -20.14 3.60
C ALA A 186 15.21 -20.02 2.07
N ILE A 187 14.43 -20.88 1.41
CA ILE A 187 14.23 -20.89 -0.05
C ILE A 187 13.03 -20.03 -0.48
N GLY A 188 12.22 -19.60 0.49
CA GLY A 188 11.06 -18.72 0.30
C GLY A 188 10.51 -18.25 1.63
N ALA A 189 9.57 -17.31 1.60
CA ALA A 189 8.89 -16.83 2.79
C ALA A 189 7.40 -16.59 2.53
N VAL A 190 6.58 -16.94 3.49
CA VAL A 190 5.16 -16.62 3.59
C VAL A 190 4.98 -15.71 4.80
N LEU A 191 4.48 -14.51 4.56
CA LEU A 191 4.13 -13.58 5.64
C LEU A 191 2.63 -13.61 5.88
N TYR A 192 2.20 -13.78 7.12
CA TYR A 192 0.79 -13.75 7.49
C TYR A 192 0.48 -12.56 8.40
N ASN A 193 -0.76 -12.10 8.35
CA ASN A 193 -1.19 -10.93 9.10
C ASN A 193 -1.14 -11.16 10.62
N ASN A 194 -0.94 -10.09 11.39
CA ASN A 194 -0.86 -10.09 12.85
C ASN A 194 -2.19 -9.71 13.52
N VAL A 195 -3.20 -9.38 12.73
CA VAL A 195 -4.58 -9.10 13.13
C VAL A 195 -5.52 -9.91 12.24
N ALA A 196 -6.71 -10.19 12.74
CA ALA A 196 -7.76 -10.77 11.92
C ALA A 196 -8.10 -9.75 10.80
N GLY A 197 -8.15 -10.22 9.58
CA GLY A 197 -8.51 -9.45 8.38
C GLY A 197 -9.84 -9.90 7.84
#